data_da52e79d5034ce417cd4d08693d373d0
#
_entry.id   da52e79d5034ce417cd4d08693d373d0
#
_cell.length_a   1.000
_cell.length_b   1.000
_cell.length_c   1.000
_cell.angle_alpha   90.00
_cell.angle_beta   90.00
_cell.angle_gamma   90.00
#
_symmetry.space_group_name_H-M   'P 1'
#
loop_
_entity.id
_entity.type
_entity.pdbx_description
1 polymer ?
#
loop_
_entity_poly.entity_id
_entity_poly.type
_entity_poly.pdbx_seq_one_letter_code
_entity_poly.pdbx_strand_id
1 'polypeptide(L)'
;MAEDVKFAENVILVDVAYFNDVVKDLKRYFELQLGRPLQNIYVEEWASYLALDSGVRDKDNNIEVLFVHDSQTNKLLHCDPSDLNKDLNGVGYTNQLGEFTFTSVSSEGLVPRANLYLDLLNIALNSADVKRLMLVPFIDDYGAKLMEVLDEYLRNTDTENSKGLFLFNMDEPAHPLGCKWDLLGYSMMRALGIKAEELE
;
A
#
# COMPACT_ATOMS: atom_id res chain seq x y z
N MET A 1 15.44 -9.08 -24.16
CA MET A 1 15.23 -9.77 -22.86
C MET A 1 14.42 -8.80 -22.01
N ALA A 2 13.27 -9.21 -21.54
CA ALA A 2 12.59 -8.43 -20.53
C ALA A 2 13.55 -8.39 -19.33
N GLU A 3 13.90 -7.20 -18.86
CA GLU A 3 14.59 -7.06 -17.58
C GLU A 3 13.68 -7.69 -16.53
N ASP A 4 14.17 -8.69 -15.82
CA ASP A 4 13.45 -9.25 -14.69
C ASP A 4 13.22 -8.13 -13.70
N VAL A 5 11.97 -7.78 -13.46
CA VAL A 5 11.60 -6.76 -12.46
C VAL A 5 12.03 -7.30 -11.10
N LYS A 6 13.05 -6.67 -10.54
CA LYS A 6 13.58 -7.05 -9.25
C LYS A 6 12.88 -6.23 -8.16
N PHE A 7 12.13 -6.91 -7.31
CA PHE A 7 11.48 -6.31 -6.15
C PHE A 7 12.34 -6.43 -4.88
N ALA A 8 12.06 -5.57 -3.91
CA ALA A 8 12.50 -5.79 -2.54
C ALA A 8 11.77 -7.01 -1.92
N GLU A 9 12.29 -7.53 -0.82
CA GLU A 9 11.67 -8.66 -0.12
C GLU A 9 10.31 -8.32 0.51
N ASN A 10 10.08 -7.06 0.86
CA ASN A 10 8.82 -6.54 1.37
C ASN A 10 8.29 -5.50 0.37
N VAL A 11 7.10 -5.70 -0.13
CA VAL A 11 6.47 -4.80 -1.10
C VAL A 11 5.15 -4.29 -0.55
N ILE A 12 4.98 -2.96 -0.56
CA ILE A 12 3.70 -2.28 -0.33
C ILE A 12 3.17 -1.85 -1.69
N LEU A 13 2.06 -2.42 -2.13
CA LEU A 13 1.43 -2.12 -3.41
C LEU A 13 0.17 -1.28 -3.20
N VAL A 14 0.20 -0.02 -3.62
CA VAL A 14 -0.80 1.00 -3.30
C VAL A 14 -1.54 1.44 -4.55
N ASP A 15 -2.86 1.32 -4.55
CA ASP A 15 -3.73 2.02 -5.51
C ASP A 15 -3.92 3.47 -5.02
N VAL A 16 -3.37 4.42 -5.75
CA VAL A 16 -3.36 5.83 -5.35
C VAL A 16 -4.77 6.43 -5.32
N ALA A 17 -5.66 6.02 -6.22
CA ALA A 17 -7.04 6.50 -6.21
C ALA A 17 -7.76 6.10 -4.91
N TYR A 18 -7.60 4.86 -4.49
CA TYR A 18 -8.15 4.39 -3.22
C TYR A 18 -7.52 5.07 -2.01
N PHE A 19 -6.19 5.17 -1.98
CA PHE A 19 -5.48 5.89 -0.93
C PHE A 19 -6.00 7.32 -0.76
N ASN A 20 -6.16 8.04 -1.87
CA ASN A 20 -6.65 9.41 -1.88
C ASN A 20 -8.08 9.53 -1.36
N ASP A 21 -8.97 8.62 -1.74
CA ASP A 21 -10.35 8.59 -1.25
C ASP A 21 -10.38 8.40 0.28
N VAL A 22 -9.60 7.45 0.78
CA VAL A 22 -9.55 7.16 2.22
C VAL A 22 -8.97 8.33 3.02
N VAL A 23 -7.84 8.89 2.60
CA VAL A 23 -7.22 9.99 3.35
C VAL A 23 -8.10 11.25 3.36
N LYS A 24 -8.77 11.54 2.25
CA LYS A 24 -9.69 12.66 2.14
C LYS A 24 -10.87 12.51 3.11
N ASP A 25 -11.47 11.32 3.15
CA ASP A 25 -12.63 11.04 3.99
C ASP A 25 -12.26 11.02 5.47
N LEU A 26 -11.16 10.37 5.85
CA LEU A 26 -10.67 10.33 7.22
C LEU A 26 -10.31 11.73 7.73
N LYS A 27 -9.59 12.51 6.94
CA LYS A 27 -9.19 13.86 7.32
C LYS A 27 -10.41 14.74 7.56
N ARG A 28 -11.36 14.74 6.64
CA ARG A 28 -12.61 15.48 6.77
C ARG A 28 -13.40 15.07 8.01
N TYR A 29 -13.57 13.77 8.21
CA TYR A 29 -14.34 13.25 9.35
C TYR A 29 -13.72 13.66 10.68
N PHE A 30 -12.43 13.43 10.86
CA PHE A 30 -11.77 13.70 12.14
C PHE A 30 -11.55 15.19 12.41
N GLU A 31 -11.33 16.00 11.40
CA GLU A 31 -11.29 17.47 11.60
C GLU A 31 -12.62 18.01 12.14
N LEU A 32 -13.73 17.46 11.66
CA LEU A 32 -15.05 17.80 12.19
C LEU A 32 -15.26 17.29 13.61
N GLN A 33 -14.88 16.04 13.90
CA GLN A 33 -15.06 15.43 15.23
C GLN A 33 -14.17 16.08 16.28
N LEU A 34 -12.94 16.37 15.94
CA LEU A 34 -11.95 16.90 16.89
C LEU A 34 -11.96 18.44 16.96
N GLY A 35 -12.64 19.11 16.03
CA GLY A 35 -12.71 20.57 15.98
C GLY A 35 -11.36 21.25 15.75
N ARG A 36 -10.43 20.57 15.11
CA ARG A 36 -9.10 21.10 14.79
C ARG A 36 -8.59 20.60 13.43
N PRO A 37 -7.67 21.34 12.77
CA PRO A 37 -7.03 20.84 11.57
C PRO A 37 -6.10 19.67 11.90
N LEU A 38 -5.99 18.72 10.98
CA LEU A 38 -5.03 17.63 11.03
C LEU A 38 -3.82 17.95 10.14
N GLN A 39 -2.66 17.40 10.51
CA GLN A 39 -1.45 17.53 9.72
C GLN A 39 -1.56 16.76 8.40
N ASN A 40 -0.71 17.09 7.45
CA ASN A 40 -0.50 16.24 6.29
C ASN A 40 0.20 14.93 6.69
N ILE A 41 -0.07 13.88 5.94
CA ILE A 41 0.63 12.61 6.08
C ILE A 41 2.06 12.77 5.54
N TYR A 42 3.06 12.53 6.37
CA TYR A 42 4.41 12.28 5.89
C TYR A 42 4.47 10.87 5.33
N VAL A 43 4.74 10.75 4.03
CA VAL A 43 4.60 9.47 3.31
C VAL A 43 5.53 8.40 3.88
N GLU A 44 6.74 8.78 4.29
CA GLU A 44 7.70 7.89 4.94
C GLU A 44 7.20 7.33 6.29
N GLU A 45 6.51 8.16 7.07
CA GLU A 45 5.92 7.72 8.35
C GLU A 45 4.77 6.76 8.12
N TRP A 46 3.87 7.07 7.19
CA TRP A 46 2.76 6.19 6.86
C TRP A 46 3.24 4.82 6.38
N ALA A 47 4.22 4.78 5.47
CA ALA A 47 4.78 3.53 4.98
C ALA A 47 5.40 2.69 6.12
N SER A 48 6.06 3.35 7.06
CA SER A 48 6.63 2.70 8.25
C SER A 48 5.54 2.12 9.16
N TYR A 49 4.46 2.85 9.40
CA TYR A 49 3.34 2.37 10.21
C TYR A 49 2.66 1.16 9.55
N LEU A 50 2.43 1.20 8.25
CA LEU A 50 1.85 0.09 7.52
C LEU A 50 2.75 -1.16 7.57
N ALA A 51 4.05 -0.98 7.42
CA ALA A 51 5.01 -2.07 7.54
C ALA A 51 5.00 -2.69 8.94
N LEU A 52 4.93 -1.88 9.99
CA LEU A 52 4.79 -2.34 11.38
C LEU A 52 3.48 -3.13 11.60
N ASP A 53 2.37 -2.65 11.08
CA ASP A 53 1.07 -3.32 11.16
C ASP A 53 1.10 -4.68 10.44
N SER A 54 1.95 -4.83 9.43
CA SER A 54 2.18 -6.09 8.71
C SER A 54 3.19 -7.02 9.39
N GLY A 55 3.68 -6.67 10.56
CA GLY A 55 4.62 -7.48 11.30
C GLY A 55 6.07 -7.36 10.86
N VAL A 56 6.43 -6.35 10.06
CA VAL A 56 7.84 -6.05 9.78
C VAL A 56 8.52 -5.63 11.08
N ARG A 57 9.64 -6.25 11.40
CA ARG A 57 10.43 -6.01 12.61
C ARG A 57 11.92 -5.99 12.24
N ASP A 58 12.75 -5.64 13.20
CA ASP A 58 14.20 -5.56 13.07
C ASP A 58 14.70 -4.40 12.21
N LYS A 59 15.99 -4.39 11.86
CA LYS A 59 16.68 -3.22 11.28
C LYS A 59 17.05 -3.38 9.80
N ASP A 60 17.11 -4.60 9.31
CA ASP A 60 17.76 -4.91 8.04
C ASP A 60 16.74 -5.29 6.95
N ASN A 61 15.56 -4.64 6.99
CA ASN A 61 14.53 -4.88 5.99
C ASN A 61 14.76 -4.00 4.76
N ASN A 62 14.43 -4.56 3.59
CA ASN A 62 14.25 -3.79 2.36
C ASN A 62 12.77 -3.73 2.04
N ILE A 63 12.23 -2.54 1.93
CA ILE A 63 10.81 -2.29 1.71
C ILE A 63 10.65 -1.38 0.49
N GLU A 64 9.93 -1.84 -0.49
CA GLU A 64 9.59 -1.07 -1.69
C GLU A 64 8.11 -0.70 -1.66
N VAL A 65 7.82 0.59 -1.83
CA VAL A 65 6.45 1.10 -1.93
C VAL A 65 6.17 1.45 -3.38
N LEU A 66 5.26 0.73 -3.99
CA LEU A 66 4.81 0.94 -5.36
C LEU A 66 3.49 1.70 -5.36
N PHE A 67 3.50 2.92 -5.88
CA PHE A 67 2.31 3.75 -6.06
C PHE A 67 1.79 3.59 -7.48
N VAL A 68 0.67 2.86 -7.62
CA VAL A 68 0.00 2.65 -8.90
C VAL A 68 -1.02 3.75 -9.15
N HIS A 69 -0.87 4.49 -10.23
CA HIS A 69 -1.69 5.64 -10.54
C HIS A 69 -1.94 5.82 -12.04
N ASP A 70 -2.82 6.74 -12.35
CA ASP A 70 -3.10 7.23 -13.70
C ASP A 70 -2.87 8.74 -13.81
N SER A 71 -3.20 9.33 -14.94
CA SER A 71 -3.04 10.78 -15.16
C SER A 71 -3.91 11.66 -14.26
N GLN A 72 -4.97 11.10 -13.67
CA GLN A 72 -5.87 11.82 -12.76
C GLN A 72 -5.45 11.69 -11.29
N THR A 73 -4.61 10.72 -10.97
CA THR A 73 -4.19 10.41 -9.60
C THR A 73 -2.67 10.50 -9.42
N ASN A 74 -2.02 11.44 -10.08
CA ASN A 74 -0.56 11.61 -10.06
C ASN A 74 -0.01 12.29 -8.79
N LYS A 75 -0.88 12.57 -7.82
CA LYS A 75 -0.51 13.16 -6.52
C LYS A 75 -1.19 12.44 -5.39
N LEU A 76 -0.50 12.34 -4.26
CA LEU A 76 -1.07 11.91 -2.99
C LEU A 76 -1.72 13.10 -2.30
N LEU A 77 -3.02 13.03 -2.07
CA LEU A 77 -3.78 14.08 -1.39
C LEU A 77 -3.39 14.15 0.08
N HIS A 78 -3.27 15.38 0.60
CA HIS A 78 -2.94 15.64 2.01
C HIS A 78 -1.66 14.96 2.51
N CYS A 79 -0.70 14.79 1.62
CA CYS A 79 0.58 14.15 1.89
C CYS A 79 1.75 15.10 1.62
N ASP A 80 2.87 14.80 2.27
CA ASP A 80 4.15 15.45 2.06
C ASP A 80 5.26 14.39 2.02
N PRO A 81 5.99 14.28 0.90
CA PRO A 81 5.74 14.93 -0.39
C PRO A 81 4.48 14.38 -1.09
N SER A 82 3.97 15.11 -2.06
CA SER A 82 2.69 14.82 -2.74
C SER A 82 2.85 14.36 -4.18
N ASP A 83 3.79 14.93 -4.93
CA ASP A 83 3.96 14.62 -6.35
C ASP A 83 4.70 13.30 -6.55
N LEU A 84 3.98 12.33 -7.13
CA LEU A 84 4.48 10.96 -7.31
C LEU A 84 5.69 10.89 -8.24
N ASN A 85 5.70 11.67 -9.31
CA ASN A 85 6.75 11.59 -10.32
C ASN A 85 7.96 12.46 -9.97
N LYS A 86 7.73 13.64 -9.38
CA LYS A 86 8.80 14.61 -9.10
C LYS A 86 9.49 14.33 -7.76
N ASP A 87 8.71 14.01 -6.74
CA ASP A 87 9.19 14.05 -5.37
C ASP A 87 9.34 12.66 -4.73
N LEU A 88 8.67 11.64 -5.28
CA LEU A 88 8.65 10.29 -4.70
C LEU A 88 9.35 9.25 -5.57
N ASN A 89 9.23 9.32 -6.88
CA ASN A 89 9.76 8.26 -7.74
C ASN A 89 11.28 8.15 -7.66
N GLY A 90 11.76 6.96 -7.26
CA GLY A 90 13.18 6.66 -7.12
C GLY A 90 13.80 7.20 -5.82
N VAL A 91 13.01 7.73 -4.90
CA VAL A 91 13.50 8.25 -3.62
C VAL A 91 13.60 7.12 -2.61
N GLY A 92 14.72 7.06 -1.90
CA GLY A 92 14.95 6.14 -0.81
C GLY A 92 15.21 6.87 0.50
N TYR A 93 14.88 6.23 1.59
CA TYR A 93 15.23 6.67 2.94
C TYR A 93 15.50 5.47 3.84
N THR A 94 16.22 5.72 4.93
CA THR A 94 16.57 4.69 5.92
C THR A 94 16.04 5.11 7.28
N ASN A 95 15.44 4.18 7.99
CA ASN A 95 15.03 4.36 9.37
C ASN A 95 15.33 3.11 10.21
N GLN A 96 14.75 3.02 11.39
CA GLN A 96 14.97 1.91 12.32
C GLN A 96 14.47 0.53 11.83
N LEU A 97 13.63 0.49 10.79
CA LEU A 97 13.15 -0.76 10.19
C LEU A 97 14.02 -1.23 9.02
N GLY A 98 14.82 -0.35 8.43
CA GLY A 98 15.65 -0.64 7.28
C GLY A 98 15.56 0.39 6.17
N GLU A 99 15.75 -0.05 4.95
CA GLU A 99 15.73 0.79 3.76
C GLU A 99 14.37 0.74 3.06
N PHE A 100 13.82 1.92 2.79
CA PHE A 100 12.60 2.12 2.03
C PHE A 100 12.92 2.75 0.69
N THR A 101 12.24 2.30 -0.35
CA THR A 101 12.30 2.90 -1.69
C THR A 101 10.90 3.15 -2.19
N PHE A 102 10.66 4.34 -2.76
CA PHE A 102 9.41 4.70 -3.39
C PHE A 102 9.52 4.58 -4.91
N THR A 103 8.55 3.94 -5.54
CA THR A 103 8.43 3.81 -6.98
C THR A 103 7.06 4.23 -7.44
N SER A 104 7.00 5.15 -8.37
CA SER A 104 5.76 5.59 -9.02
C SER A 104 5.54 4.78 -10.30
N VAL A 105 4.38 4.14 -10.42
CA VAL A 105 4.02 3.34 -11.61
C VAL A 105 2.75 3.90 -12.22
N SER A 106 2.90 4.52 -13.38
CA SER A 106 1.80 5.13 -14.11
C SER A 106 1.27 4.23 -15.20
N SER A 107 -0.06 4.21 -15.35
CA SER A 107 -0.70 3.56 -16.50
C SER A 107 -0.49 4.32 -17.82
N GLU A 108 -0.12 5.60 -17.76
CA GLU A 108 0.09 6.50 -18.90
C GLU A 108 -1.05 6.49 -19.94
N GLY A 109 -2.24 6.07 -19.52
CA GLY A 109 -3.41 5.93 -20.41
C GLY A 109 -3.37 4.73 -21.36
N LEU A 110 -2.34 3.89 -21.25
CA LEU A 110 -2.19 2.69 -22.11
C LEU A 110 -3.09 1.54 -21.64
N VAL A 111 -3.24 1.41 -20.33
CA VAL A 111 -4.10 0.41 -19.69
C VAL A 111 -4.88 1.06 -18.55
N PRO A 112 -6.06 0.53 -18.15
CA PRO A 112 -6.74 0.97 -16.94
C PRO A 112 -5.85 0.78 -15.71
N ARG A 113 -5.90 1.71 -14.74
CA ARG A 113 -5.16 1.62 -13.48
C ARG A 113 -5.42 0.28 -12.75
N ALA A 114 -6.66 -0.19 -12.76
CA ALA A 114 -7.05 -1.48 -12.17
C ALA A 114 -6.26 -2.65 -12.77
N ASN A 115 -6.11 -2.68 -14.09
CA ASN A 115 -5.35 -3.72 -14.77
C ASN A 115 -3.87 -3.65 -14.42
N LEU A 116 -3.30 -2.46 -14.39
CA LEU A 116 -1.90 -2.27 -13.99
C LEU A 116 -1.65 -2.76 -12.55
N TYR A 117 -2.58 -2.46 -11.62
CA TYR A 117 -2.48 -2.95 -10.25
C TYR A 117 -2.49 -4.48 -10.18
N LEU A 118 -3.42 -5.13 -10.89
CA LEU A 118 -3.53 -6.58 -10.92
C LEU A 118 -2.33 -7.26 -11.60
N ASP A 119 -1.79 -6.66 -12.66
CA ASP A 119 -0.59 -7.14 -13.34
C ASP A 119 0.63 -7.09 -12.42
N LEU A 120 0.84 -5.97 -11.72
CA LEU A 120 1.92 -5.84 -10.74
C LEU A 120 1.76 -6.80 -9.56
N LEU A 121 0.54 -6.99 -9.07
CA LEU A 121 0.24 -7.97 -8.04
C LEU A 121 0.65 -9.37 -8.50
N ASN A 122 0.26 -9.77 -9.71
CA ASN A 122 0.59 -11.08 -10.25
C ASN A 122 2.11 -11.28 -10.43
N ILE A 123 2.81 -10.26 -10.92
CA ILE A 123 4.28 -10.30 -11.04
C ILE A 123 4.93 -10.44 -9.65
N ALA A 124 4.49 -9.66 -8.67
CA ALA A 124 5.03 -9.72 -7.30
C ALA A 124 4.76 -11.07 -6.62
N LEU A 125 3.58 -11.64 -6.80
CA LEU A 125 3.23 -12.97 -6.28
C LEU A 125 4.14 -14.07 -6.84
N ASN A 126 4.53 -13.95 -8.10
CA ASN A 126 5.39 -14.93 -8.78
C ASN A 126 6.89 -14.62 -8.66
N SER A 127 7.28 -13.50 -8.07
CA SER A 127 8.68 -13.17 -7.84
C SER A 127 9.26 -13.93 -6.65
N ALA A 128 10.38 -14.60 -6.84
CA ALA A 128 11.08 -15.31 -5.77
C ALA A 128 11.70 -14.36 -4.72
N ASP A 129 11.96 -13.11 -5.10
CA ASP A 129 12.54 -12.11 -4.20
C ASP A 129 11.55 -11.61 -3.16
N VAL A 130 10.27 -11.57 -3.48
CA VAL A 130 9.21 -11.07 -2.59
C VAL A 130 8.83 -12.11 -1.56
N LYS A 131 8.95 -11.76 -0.27
CA LYS A 131 8.57 -12.60 0.86
C LYS A 131 7.32 -12.13 1.56
N ARG A 132 7.05 -10.82 1.52
CA ARG A 132 5.89 -10.19 2.14
C ARG A 132 5.28 -9.19 1.18
N LEU A 133 3.97 -9.26 1.04
CA LEU A 133 3.20 -8.39 0.17
C LEU A 133 2.08 -7.72 0.96
N MET A 134 2.10 -6.41 0.99
CA MET A 134 1.16 -5.55 1.71
C MET A 134 0.33 -4.80 0.68
N LEU A 135 -0.94 -5.12 0.59
CA LEU A 135 -1.83 -4.65 -0.47
C LEU A 135 -2.75 -3.54 0.02
N VAL A 136 -2.80 -2.44 -0.71
CA VAL A 136 -3.77 -1.35 -0.53
C VAL A 136 -4.53 -1.18 -1.84
N PRO A 137 -5.47 -2.10 -2.16
CA PRO A 137 -6.18 -2.12 -3.43
C PRO A 137 -7.48 -1.34 -3.38
N PHE A 138 -8.04 -1.03 -4.56
CA PHE A 138 -9.37 -0.47 -4.69
C PHE A 138 -10.41 -1.59 -4.87
N ILE A 139 -10.88 -2.16 -3.76
CA ILE A 139 -11.78 -3.33 -3.73
C ILE A 139 -13.09 -3.06 -4.48
N ASP A 140 -13.67 -1.87 -4.33
CA ASP A 140 -14.95 -1.52 -4.99
C ASP A 140 -14.81 -1.44 -6.52
N ASP A 141 -13.61 -1.27 -7.03
CA ASP A 141 -13.34 -1.21 -8.47
C ASP A 141 -13.07 -2.60 -9.06
N TYR A 142 -12.16 -3.38 -8.44
CA TYR A 142 -11.70 -4.65 -9.02
C TYR A 142 -11.57 -5.80 -8.00
N GLY A 143 -12.28 -5.75 -6.89
CA GLY A 143 -12.15 -6.70 -5.79
C GLY A 143 -12.37 -8.15 -6.20
N ALA A 144 -13.33 -8.44 -7.10
CA ALA A 144 -13.59 -9.80 -7.57
C ALA A 144 -12.37 -10.39 -8.30
N LYS A 145 -11.74 -9.62 -9.19
CA LYS A 145 -10.53 -10.04 -9.91
C LYS A 145 -9.32 -10.15 -8.98
N LEU A 146 -9.23 -9.27 -7.99
CA LEU A 146 -8.20 -9.34 -6.96
C LEU A 146 -8.28 -10.67 -6.19
N MET A 147 -9.49 -11.07 -5.78
CA MET A 147 -9.72 -12.33 -5.07
C MET A 147 -9.38 -13.55 -5.94
N GLU A 148 -9.72 -13.53 -7.22
CA GLU A 148 -9.34 -14.59 -8.16
C GLU A 148 -7.83 -14.77 -8.23
N VAL A 149 -7.07 -13.68 -8.35
CA VAL A 149 -5.59 -13.71 -8.41
C VAL A 149 -5.00 -14.27 -7.11
N LEU A 150 -5.49 -13.83 -5.96
CA LEU A 150 -5.02 -14.30 -4.66
C LEU A 150 -5.37 -15.78 -4.41
N ASP A 151 -6.59 -16.19 -4.76
CA ASP A 151 -7.05 -17.58 -4.64
C ASP A 151 -6.24 -18.52 -5.53
N GLU A 152 -5.96 -18.11 -6.75
CA GLU A 152 -5.14 -18.90 -7.69
C GLU A 152 -3.73 -19.07 -7.17
N TYR A 153 -3.10 -18.00 -6.69
CA TYR A 153 -1.78 -18.07 -6.09
C TYR A 153 -1.73 -19.03 -4.88
N LEU A 154 -2.69 -18.91 -3.96
CA LEU A 154 -2.72 -19.72 -2.74
C LEU A 154 -3.02 -21.21 -3.02
N ARG A 155 -3.83 -21.51 -4.05
CA ARG A 155 -4.09 -22.90 -4.47
C ARG A 155 -2.86 -23.57 -5.08
N ASN A 156 -2.02 -22.79 -5.74
CA ASN A 156 -0.84 -23.29 -6.46
C ASN A 156 0.45 -23.22 -5.64
N THR A 157 0.38 -22.76 -4.39
CA THR A 157 1.54 -22.56 -3.54
C THR A 157 1.39 -23.32 -2.23
N ASP A 158 2.43 -24.09 -1.85
CA ASP A 158 2.46 -24.78 -0.58
C ASP A 158 2.55 -23.79 0.58
N THR A 159 1.95 -24.16 1.72
CA THR A 159 1.91 -23.29 2.92
C THR A 159 3.32 -22.88 3.38
N GLU A 160 4.32 -23.75 3.24
CA GLU A 160 5.70 -23.47 3.63
C GLU A 160 6.40 -22.45 2.72
N ASN A 161 5.98 -22.37 1.47
CA ASN A 161 6.53 -21.46 0.45
C ASN A 161 5.66 -20.24 0.19
N SER A 162 4.55 -20.12 0.89
CA SER A 162 3.62 -19.01 0.76
C SER A 162 4.23 -17.72 1.32
N LYS A 163 4.05 -16.62 0.57
CA LYS A 163 4.42 -15.29 1.03
C LYS A 163 3.50 -14.84 2.16
N GLY A 164 3.98 -13.94 3.01
CA GLY A 164 3.11 -13.19 3.91
C GLY A 164 2.23 -12.24 3.09
N LEU A 165 0.92 -12.48 3.08
CA LEU A 165 -0.06 -11.66 2.37
C LEU A 165 -0.89 -10.85 3.36
N PHE A 166 -0.91 -9.53 3.17
CA PHE A 166 -1.66 -8.59 4.00
C PHE A 166 -2.53 -7.71 3.11
N LEU A 167 -3.79 -7.60 3.48
CA LEU A 167 -4.79 -6.79 2.78
C LEU A 167 -5.24 -5.67 3.70
N PHE A 168 -5.00 -4.42 3.29
CA PHE A 168 -5.42 -3.23 4.02
C PHE A 168 -6.57 -2.55 3.30
N ASN A 169 -7.67 -2.40 3.99
CA ASN A 169 -8.86 -1.73 3.50
C ASN A 169 -9.61 -1.10 4.67
N MET A 170 -10.57 -0.23 4.41
CA MET A 170 -11.39 0.38 5.46
C MET A 170 -12.48 -0.55 5.99
N ASP A 171 -12.95 -1.45 5.14
CA ASP A 171 -13.91 -2.48 5.50
C ASP A 171 -13.29 -3.85 5.28
N GLU A 172 -13.60 -4.82 6.13
CA GLU A 172 -13.13 -6.18 5.94
C GLU A 172 -13.85 -6.83 4.76
N PRO A 173 -13.17 -7.01 3.62
CA PRO A 173 -13.76 -7.71 2.48
C PRO A 173 -13.70 -9.23 2.69
N ALA A 174 -14.45 -9.96 1.90
CA ALA A 174 -14.16 -11.37 1.73
C ALA A 174 -12.73 -11.55 1.21
N HIS A 175 -11.95 -12.41 1.85
CA HIS A 175 -10.58 -12.66 1.47
C HIS A 175 -10.23 -14.15 1.62
N PRO A 176 -9.26 -14.68 0.86
CA PRO A 176 -8.88 -16.07 0.95
C PRO A 176 -8.20 -16.39 2.30
N LEU A 177 -8.31 -17.64 2.72
CA LEU A 177 -7.52 -18.15 3.83
C LEU A 177 -6.03 -18.03 3.49
N GLY A 178 -5.23 -17.45 4.38
CA GLY A 178 -3.81 -17.19 4.15
C GLY A 178 -3.49 -15.75 3.72
N CYS A 179 -4.51 -14.94 3.41
CA CYS A 179 -4.40 -13.50 3.28
C CYS A 179 -4.96 -12.84 4.55
N LYS A 180 -4.14 -12.10 5.28
CA LYS A 180 -4.56 -11.42 6.50
C LYS A 180 -5.12 -10.04 6.17
N TRP A 181 -6.24 -9.69 6.78
CA TRP A 181 -6.79 -8.34 6.69
C TRP A 181 -6.44 -7.52 7.94
N ASP A 182 -6.21 -6.22 7.73
CA ASP A 182 -6.16 -5.23 8.80
C ASP A 182 -6.72 -3.89 8.31
N LEU A 183 -7.12 -3.04 9.27
CA LEU A 183 -7.74 -1.76 8.98
C LEU A 183 -6.71 -0.74 8.50
N LEU A 184 -6.83 -0.29 7.25
CA LEU A 184 -5.98 0.76 6.69
C LEU A 184 -6.03 2.07 7.51
N GLY A 185 -7.17 2.34 8.12
CA GLY A 185 -7.40 3.53 8.93
C GLY A 185 -6.41 3.72 10.07
N TYR A 186 -5.90 2.65 10.69
CA TYR A 186 -4.97 2.77 11.82
C TYR A 186 -3.68 3.48 11.44
N SER A 187 -3.02 3.05 10.37
CA SER A 187 -1.79 3.70 9.89
C SER A 187 -2.04 5.14 9.42
N MET A 188 -3.16 5.39 8.77
CA MET A 188 -3.52 6.72 8.29
C MET A 188 -3.87 7.70 9.41
N MET A 189 -4.66 7.29 10.38
CA MET A 189 -4.99 8.13 11.55
C MET A 189 -3.73 8.52 12.31
N ARG A 190 -2.83 7.56 12.52
CA ARG A 190 -1.55 7.83 13.17
C ARG A 190 -0.72 8.82 12.36
N ALA A 191 -0.63 8.65 11.05
CA ALA A 191 0.10 9.57 10.17
C ALA A 191 -0.54 10.97 10.07
N LEU A 192 -1.86 11.07 10.23
CA LEU A 192 -2.58 12.35 10.34
C LEU A 192 -2.39 13.05 11.69
N GLY A 193 -1.69 12.44 12.63
CA GLY A 193 -1.41 13.00 13.95
C GLY A 193 -2.58 12.91 14.93
N ILE A 194 -3.47 11.95 14.74
CA ILE A 194 -4.56 11.66 15.68
C ILE A 194 -4.00 10.80 16.81
N LYS A 195 -4.21 11.24 18.04
CA LYS A 195 -3.75 10.53 19.23
C LYS A 195 -4.87 9.64 19.78
N ALA A 196 -4.49 8.52 20.41
CA ALA A 196 -5.45 7.58 20.99
C ALA A 196 -6.38 8.25 22.00
N GLU A 197 -5.86 9.19 22.80
CA GLU A 197 -6.62 9.92 23.82
C GLU A 197 -7.71 10.84 23.21
N GLU A 198 -7.60 11.19 21.94
CA GLU A 198 -8.59 11.99 21.23
C GLU A 198 -9.79 11.18 20.73
N LEU A 199 -9.70 9.85 20.79
CA LEU A 199 -10.72 8.93 20.29
C LEU A 199 -11.61 8.34 21.42
N GLU A 200 -11.36 8.73 22.67
CA GLU A 200 -12.11 8.30 23.86
C GLU A 200 -13.41 9.11 24.09
#